data_b1682e8867edee4e4d9beece1057146a
#
_entry.id   b1682e8867edee4e4d9beece1057146a
#
_cell.length_a   1.000
_cell.length_b   1.000
_cell.length_c   1.000
_cell.angle_alpha   90.00
_cell.angle_beta   90.00
_cell.angle_gamma   90.00
#
_symmetry.space_group_name_H-M   'P 1'
#
loop_
_entity.id
_entity.type
_entity.pdbx_description
1 polymer ?
#
loop_
_entity_poly.entity_id
_entity_poly.type
_entity_poly.pdbx_seq_one_letter_code
_entity_poly.pdbx_strand_id
1 'polypeptide(L)'
;MSKLLKIITTASVATAAIIGVAFLLCNLRPVDLQGKADALKSYCQECGYNTDYGILVDFGRFSLQKRLYVYDFNKNKVVMTSLSGHGSGGNSTILRPDFSNAHGSHCSSLGHYKIGRNRYMYNRKGVPAFELVGLDKTNSNALNRGILIHPA
;
A
#
# COMPACT_ATOMS: atom_id res chain seq x y z
N MET A 1 28.49 7.52 -38.83
CA MET A 1 27.72 7.81 -37.61
C MET A 1 28.37 9.02 -36.94
N SER A 2 27.66 10.14 -36.81
CA SER A 2 28.24 11.40 -36.31
C SER A 2 28.61 11.33 -34.83
N LYS A 3 29.62 12.10 -34.36
CA LYS A 3 30.00 12.18 -32.95
C LYS A 3 28.78 12.51 -32.07
N LEU A 4 27.85 13.35 -32.55
CA LEU A 4 26.62 13.72 -31.86
C LEU A 4 25.69 12.50 -31.62
N LEU A 5 25.55 11.65 -32.63
CA LEU A 5 24.70 10.41 -32.46
C LEU A 5 25.29 9.44 -31.43
N LYS A 6 26.63 9.33 -31.37
CA LYS A 6 27.28 8.52 -30.32
C LYS A 6 27.09 9.10 -28.92
N ILE A 7 27.14 10.40 -28.76
CA ILE A 7 26.90 11.06 -27.45
C ILE A 7 25.47 10.87 -27.01
N ILE A 8 24.48 11.02 -27.90
CA ILE A 8 23.06 10.82 -27.57
C ILE A 8 22.79 9.34 -27.18
N THR A 9 23.37 8.40 -27.91
CA THR A 9 23.18 6.95 -27.57
C THR A 9 23.84 6.57 -26.25
N THR A 10 25.04 7.08 -25.96
CA THR A 10 25.71 6.80 -24.67
C THR A 10 25.00 7.45 -23.50
N ALA A 11 24.47 8.68 -23.64
CA ALA A 11 23.69 9.35 -22.61
C ALA A 11 22.39 8.58 -22.30
N SER A 12 21.67 8.11 -23.33
CA SER A 12 20.44 7.34 -23.15
C SER A 12 20.66 5.98 -22.47
N VAL A 13 21.75 5.29 -22.81
CA VAL A 13 22.12 4.00 -22.17
C VAL A 13 22.51 4.23 -20.71
N ALA A 14 23.28 5.28 -20.41
CA ALA A 14 23.65 5.62 -19.04
C ALA A 14 22.42 5.94 -18.18
N THR A 15 21.47 6.72 -18.71
CA THR A 15 20.23 7.05 -18.01
C THR A 15 19.38 5.81 -17.74
N ALA A 16 19.24 4.91 -18.71
CA ALA A 16 18.52 3.65 -18.54
C ALA A 16 19.19 2.75 -17.50
N ALA A 17 20.51 2.69 -17.45
CA ALA A 17 21.27 1.94 -16.46
C ALA A 17 21.07 2.51 -15.05
N ILE A 18 21.10 3.83 -14.87
CA ILE A 18 20.86 4.49 -13.58
C ILE A 18 19.43 4.20 -13.08
N ILE A 19 18.43 4.30 -13.96
CA ILE A 19 17.04 3.98 -13.63
C ILE A 19 16.91 2.49 -13.24
N GLY A 20 17.55 1.61 -13.97
CA GLY A 20 17.56 0.17 -13.67
C GLY A 20 18.21 -0.15 -12.31
N VAL A 21 19.34 0.48 -11.99
CA VAL A 21 20.01 0.33 -10.68
C VAL A 21 19.16 0.92 -9.56
N ALA A 22 18.59 2.11 -9.74
CA ALA A 22 17.70 2.70 -8.74
C ALA A 22 16.45 1.83 -8.49
N PHE A 23 15.87 1.27 -9.55
CA PHE A 23 14.77 0.31 -9.45
C PHE A 23 15.19 -0.95 -8.70
N LEU A 24 16.36 -1.50 -8.99
CA LEU A 24 16.89 -2.67 -8.30
C LEU A 24 17.13 -2.40 -6.81
N LEU A 25 17.76 -1.28 -6.48
CA LEU A 25 18.03 -0.88 -5.09
C LEU A 25 16.74 -0.64 -4.29
N CYS A 26 15.72 -0.04 -4.88
CA CYS A 26 14.40 0.09 -4.27
C CYS A 26 13.75 -1.26 -4.00
N ASN A 27 13.95 -2.24 -4.89
CA ASN A 27 13.41 -3.60 -4.71
C ASN A 27 14.17 -4.40 -3.64
N LEU A 28 15.43 -4.08 -3.39
CA LEU A 28 16.27 -4.74 -2.38
C LEU A 28 16.12 -4.12 -1.00
N ARG A 29 15.34 -3.03 -0.85
CA ARG A 29 15.14 -2.41 0.45
C ARG A 29 14.43 -3.38 1.39
N PRO A 30 15.07 -3.81 2.48
CA PRO A 30 14.43 -4.68 3.45
C PRO A 30 13.23 -3.95 4.06
N VAL A 31 12.10 -4.65 4.13
CA VAL A 31 10.92 -4.15 4.86
C VAL A 31 11.00 -4.74 6.25
N ASP A 32 11.07 -3.90 7.27
CA ASP A 32 10.94 -4.34 8.66
C ASP A 32 9.48 -4.71 8.95
N LEU A 33 9.08 -5.87 8.44
CA LEU A 33 7.73 -6.41 8.66
C LEU A 33 7.56 -6.88 10.10
N GLN A 34 8.61 -7.39 10.73
CA GLN A 34 8.56 -7.86 12.11
C GLN A 34 8.26 -6.68 13.05
N GLY A 35 9.08 -5.64 13.05
CA GLY A 35 8.88 -4.49 13.92
C GLY A 35 7.54 -3.79 13.68
N LYS A 36 7.07 -3.74 12.42
CA LYS A 36 5.74 -3.19 12.09
C LYS A 36 4.61 -4.08 12.60
N ALA A 37 4.75 -5.39 12.53
CA ALA A 37 3.77 -6.34 13.04
C ALA A 37 3.71 -6.30 14.58
N ASP A 38 4.85 -6.19 15.24
CA ASP A 38 4.92 -6.08 16.70
C ASP A 38 4.27 -4.78 17.19
N ALA A 39 4.53 -3.66 16.51
CA ALA A 39 3.88 -2.38 16.80
C ALA A 39 2.35 -2.46 16.60
N LEU A 40 1.89 -3.08 15.50
CA LEU A 40 0.48 -3.27 15.24
C LEU A 40 -0.18 -4.18 16.29
N LYS A 41 0.49 -5.28 16.68
CA LYS A 41 0.00 -6.18 17.73
C LYS A 41 -0.17 -5.45 19.06
N SER A 42 0.83 -4.66 19.47
CA SER A 42 0.75 -3.84 20.70
C SER A 42 -0.41 -2.86 20.65
N TYR A 43 -0.57 -2.15 19.53
CA TYR A 43 -1.71 -1.25 19.32
C TYR A 43 -3.06 -1.99 19.42
N CYS A 44 -3.17 -3.18 18.84
CA CYS A 44 -4.38 -3.99 18.94
C CYS A 44 -4.68 -4.42 20.38
N GLN A 45 -3.65 -4.78 21.15
CA GLN A 45 -3.79 -5.14 22.58
C GLN A 45 -4.26 -3.93 23.41
N GLU A 46 -3.66 -2.78 23.24
CA GLU A 46 -4.00 -1.56 23.94
C GLU A 46 -5.45 -1.10 23.67
N CYS A 47 -5.90 -1.27 22.42
CA CYS A 47 -7.22 -0.85 21.97
C CYS A 47 -8.30 -1.95 22.09
N GLY A 48 -7.96 -3.16 22.56
CA GLY A 48 -8.89 -4.27 22.68
C GLY A 48 -9.37 -4.86 21.35
N TYR A 49 -8.52 -4.78 20.30
CA TYR A 49 -8.80 -5.39 19.01
C TYR A 49 -8.30 -6.85 18.94
N ASN A 50 -8.72 -7.57 17.89
CA ASN A 50 -8.24 -8.92 17.63
C ASN A 50 -6.72 -8.96 17.42
N THR A 51 -6.07 -9.94 18.04
CA THR A 51 -4.63 -10.15 18.00
C THR A 51 -4.21 -11.46 17.34
N ASP A 52 -5.07 -12.04 16.50
CA ASP A 52 -4.70 -13.23 15.73
C ASP A 52 -4.02 -12.87 14.43
N TYR A 53 -4.55 -11.86 13.71
CA TYR A 53 -4.03 -11.42 12.42
C TYR A 53 -4.00 -9.91 12.30
N GLY A 54 -2.97 -9.42 11.59
CA GLY A 54 -2.88 -8.03 11.14
C GLY A 54 -2.66 -7.93 9.63
N ILE A 55 -3.15 -6.85 9.02
CA ILE A 55 -2.89 -6.53 7.62
C ILE A 55 -1.96 -5.32 7.58
N LEU A 56 -0.83 -5.45 6.92
CA LEU A 56 0.14 -4.39 6.69
C LEU A 56 0.18 -4.05 5.21
N VAL A 57 0.15 -2.77 4.86
CA VAL A 57 0.31 -2.29 3.47
C VAL A 57 1.47 -1.31 3.42
N ASP A 58 2.51 -1.66 2.66
CA ASP A 58 3.69 -0.84 2.47
C ASP A 58 3.58 -0.01 1.18
N PHE A 59 3.07 1.19 1.29
CA PHE A 59 2.97 2.13 0.18
C PHE A 59 4.32 2.75 -0.25
N GLY A 60 5.41 2.45 0.44
CA GLY A 60 6.77 2.75 -0.01
C GLY A 60 7.23 1.87 -1.16
N ARG A 61 6.52 0.76 -1.43
CA ARG A 61 6.73 -0.12 -2.59
C ARG A 61 5.86 0.28 -3.77
N PHE A 62 6.32 -0.03 -4.98
CA PHE A 62 5.55 0.19 -6.21
C PHE A 62 4.24 -0.61 -6.22
N SER A 63 3.23 -0.08 -6.90
CA SER A 63 1.91 -0.73 -7.02
C SER A 63 1.96 -2.10 -7.68
N LEU A 64 2.95 -2.36 -8.53
CA LEU A 64 3.16 -3.64 -9.21
C LEU A 64 3.93 -4.67 -8.36
N GLN A 65 4.31 -4.32 -7.12
CA GLN A 65 4.95 -5.24 -6.18
C GLN A 65 3.93 -5.72 -5.15
N LYS A 66 4.16 -6.94 -4.63
CA LYS A 66 3.43 -7.41 -3.46
C LYS A 66 3.78 -6.54 -2.26
N ARG A 67 2.82 -5.76 -1.79
CA ARG A 67 2.98 -4.77 -0.73
C ARG A 67 1.87 -4.82 0.33
N LEU A 68 0.91 -5.75 0.19
CA LEU A 68 -0.02 -6.13 1.22
C LEU A 68 0.44 -7.45 1.84
N TYR A 69 0.46 -7.50 3.16
CA TYR A 69 0.90 -8.64 3.94
C TYR A 69 -0.16 -8.96 4.98
N VAL A 70 -0.58 -10.22 5.07
CA VAL A 70 -1.34 -10.73 6.21
C VAL A 70 -0.35 -11.40 7.15
N TYR A 71 -0.28 -10.89 8.36
CA TYR A 71 0.61 -11.36 9.40
C TYR A 71 -0.17 -12.16 10.45
N ASP A 72 0.25 -13.37 10.74
CA ASP A 72 -0.26 -14.21 11.82
C ASP A 72 0.56 -13.90 13.08
N PHE A 73 -0.06 -13.22 14.04
CA PHE A 73 0.61 -12.80 15.27
C PHE A 73 0.92 -13.97 16.21
N ASN A 74 0.18 -15.08 16.10
CA ASN A 74 0.41 -16.28 16.93
C ASN A 74 1.60 -17.09 16.40
N LYS A 75 1.74 -17.16 15.04
CA LYS A 75 2.85 -17.86 14.38
C LYS A 75 4.05 -16.95 14.12
N ASN A 76 3.91 -15.67 14.42
CA ASN A 76 4.95 -14.64 14.19
C ASN A 76 5.50 -14.63 12.76
N LYS A 77 4.63 -14.71 11.75
CA LYS A 77 5.03 -14.76 10.34
C LYS A 77 3.97 -14.22 9.38
N VAL A 78 4.44 -13.80 8.20
CA VAL A 78 3.58 -13.51 7.06
C VAL A 78 2.97 -14.81 6.53
N VAL A 79 1.63 -14.86 6.43
CA VAL A 79 0.89 -16.02 5.90
C VAL A 79 0.33 -15.79 4.51
N MET A 80 0.19 -14.54 4.10
CA MET A 80 -0.25 -14.18 2.75
C MET A 80 0.38 -12.87 2.30
N THR A 81 0.67 -12.77 1.00
CA THR A 81 1.08 -11.51 0.36
C THR A 81 0.28 -11.27 -0.89
N SER A 82 -0.04 -10.00 -1.19
CA SER A 82 -0.78 -9.62 -2.39
C SER A 82 -0.32 -8.28 -2.95
N LEU A 83 -0.72 -8.01 -4.19
CA LEU A 83 -0.73 -6.65 -4.72
C LEU A 83 -1.75 -5.81 -3.94
N SER A 84 -1.57 -4.52 -3.92
CA SER A 84 -2.55 -3.58 -3.39
C SER A 84 -2.57 -2.32 -4.24
N GLY A 85 -3.75 -1.89 -4.65
CA GLY A 85 -3.96 -0.59 -5.28
C GLY A 85 -3.79 0.57 -4.28
N HIS A 86 -3.86 1.77 -4.79
CA HIS A 86 -4.02 3.01 -4.04
C HIS A 86 -4.94 3.94 -4.82
N GLY A 87 -5.44 4.99 -4.17
CA GLY A 87 -6.28 6.01 -4.80
C GLY A 87 -5.55 6.73 -5.94
N SER A 88 -6.30 7.11 -6.96
CA SER A 88 -5.77 7.78 -8.17
C SER A 88 -5.71 9.31 -8.04
N GLY A 89 -6.12 9.87 -6.91
CA GLY A 89 -6.20 11.31 -6.71
C GLY A 89 -4.86 11.98 -6.47
N GLY A 90 -4.86 13.31 -6.50
CA GLY A 90 -3.65 14.12 -6.39
C GLY A 90 -2.70 13.87 -7.56
N ASN A 91 -1.40 13.82 -7.26
CA ASN A 91 -0.35 13.46 -8.21
C ASN A 91 0.05 11.98 -8.08
N SER A 92 -0.87 11.13 -7.65
CA SER A 92 -0.60 9.70 -7.47
C SER A 92 -0.17 9.04 -8.78
N THR A 93 0.89 8.25 -8.69
CA THR A 93 1.41 7.43 -9.80
C THR A 93 1.65 6.01 -9.32
N ILE A 94 1.87 5.06 -10.24
CA ILE A 94 2.21 3.68 -9.88
C ILE A 94 3.45 3.57 -8.98
N LEU A 95 4.34 4.58 -9.03
CA LEU A 95 5.58 4.62 -8.27
C LEU A 95 5.42 5.36 -6.93
N ARG A 96 4.53 6.33 -6.87
CA ARG A 96 4.35 7.20 -5.71
C ARG A 96 2.89 7.58 -5.55
N PRO A 97 2.21 7.08 -4.51
CA PRO A 97 0.89 7.55 -4.15
C PRO A 97 0.92 8.88 -3.41
N ASP A 98 -0.06 9.73 -3.66
CA ASP A 98 -0.40 10.84 -2.76
C ASP A 98 -1.42 10.38 -1.73
N PHE A 99 -1.38 11.00 -0.54
CA PHE A 99 -2.27 10.67 0.58
C PHE A 99 -3.09 11.86 1.00
N SER A 100 -4.37 11.63 1.27
CA SER A 100 -5.28 12.67 1.74
C SER A 100 -6.46 12.06 2.50
N ASN A 101 -6.92 12.73 3.56
CA ASN A 101 -8.14 12.39 4.28
C ASN A 101 -9.34 13.24 3.83
N ALA A 102 -9.16 14.17 2.87
CA ALA A 102 -10.23 15.03 2.38
C ALA A 102 -11.27 14.24 1.58
N HIS A 103 -12.54 14.54 1.78
CA HIS A 103 -13.64 13.97 1.00
C HIS A 103 -13.48 14.37 -0.47
N GLY A 104 -13.74 13.43 -1.39
CA GLY A 104 -13.61 13.66 -2.84
C GLY A 104 -12.17 13.74 -3.36
N SER A 105 -11.15 13.57 -2.52
CA SER A 105 -9.74 13.62 -2.96
C SER A 105 -9.31 12.46 -3.84
N HIS A 106 -10.04 11.35 -3.85
CA HIS A 106 -9.69 10.09 -4.51
C HIS A 106 -8.31 9.51 -4.13
N CYS A 107 -7.67 10.05 -3.10
CA CYS A 107 -6.41 9.54 -2.56
C CYS A 107 -6.65 8.42 -1.53
N SER A 108 -5.69 7.55 -1.33
CA SER A 108 -5.61 6.74 -0.11
C SER A 108 -5.30 7.62 1.09
N SER A 109 -5.56 7.16 2.31
CA SER A 109 -5.09 7.80 3.54
C SER A 109 -4.22 6.83 4.35
N LEU A 110 -3.27 7.36 5.10
CA LEU A 110 -2.38 6.59 5.95
C LEU A 110 -2.94 6.47 7.36
N GLY A 111 -2.55 5.41 8.08
CA GLY A 111 -2.89 5.21 9.48
C GLY A 111 -3.41 3.82 9.79
N HIS A 112 -3.88 3.65 11.03
CA HIS A 112 -4.51 2.44 11.50
C HIS A 112 -5.97 2.38 11.04
N TYR A 113 -6.41 1.17 10.70
CA TYR A 113 -7.77 0.90 10.29
C TYR A 113 -8.33 -0.29 11.03
N LYS A 114 -9.62 -0.22 11.34
CA LYS A 114 -10.41 -1.39 11.73
C LYS A 114 -11.21 -1.86 10.52
N ILE A 115 -11.22 -3.16 10.29
CA ILE A 115 -12.11 -3.80 9.31
C ILE A 115 -13.53 -3.73 9.88
N GLY A 116 -14.40 -3.08 9.14
CA GLY A 116 -15.80 -2.88 9.49
C GLY A 116 -16.72 -3.95 8.88
N ARG A 117 -17.93 -3.54 8.50
CA ARG A 117 -18.95 -4.44 7.98
C ARG A 117 -18.57 -5.00 6.61
N ASN A 118 -19.01 -6.23 6.34
CA ASN A 118 -18.99 -6.79 4.99
C ASN A 118 -20.05 -6.06 4.13
N ARG A 119 -19.63 -5.61 2.96
CA ARG A 119 -20.50 -5.05 1.94
C ARG A 119 -20.20 -5.70 0.60
N TYR A 120 -21.23 -5.89 -0.21
CA TYR A 120 -21.04 -6.28 -1.60
C TYR A 120 -20.88 -5.02 -2.47
N MET A 121 -19.90 -5.03 -3.37
CA MET A 121 -19.71 -3.92 -4.29
C MET A 121 -20.88 -3.85 -5.28
N TYR A 122 -21.46 -2.65 -5.41
CA TYR A 122 -22.62 -2.39 -6.28
C TYR A 122 -22.43 -2.88 -7.73
N ASN A 123 -21.23 -2.70 -8.27
CA ASN A 123 -20.91 -3.03 -9.67
C ASN A 123 -20.37 -4.45 -9.89
N ARG A 124 -20.19 -5.23 -8.84
CA ARG A 124 -19.60 -6.58 -8.89
C ARG A 124 -20.41 -7.50 -8.00
N LYS A 125 -21.49 -8.04 -8.54
CA LYS A 125 -22.36 -8.97 -7.79
C LYS A 125 -21.55 -10.13 -7.21
N GLY A 126 -21.69 -10.34 -5.90
CA GLY A 126 -21.07 -11.44 -5.19
C GLY A 126 -19.60 -11.22 -4.80
N VAL A 127 -18.97 -10.10 -5.13
CA VAL A 127 -17.62 -9.79 -4.68
C VAL A 127 -17.66 -9.21 -3.27
N PRO A 128 -17.06 -9.87 -2.26
CA PRO A 128 -17.04 -9.35 -0.90
C PRO A 128 -16.18 -8.09 -0.83
N ALA A 129 -16.66 -7.10 -0.10
CA ALA A 129 -15.91 -5.89 0.23
C ALA A 129 -16.15 -5.56 1.69
N PHE A 130 -15.11 -5.13 2.39
CA PHE A 130 -15.18 -4.76 3.79
C PHE A 130 -14.88 -3.27 3.95
N GLU A 131 -15.68 -2.59 4.77
CA GLU A 131 -15.44 -1.21 5.15
C GLU A 131 -14.13 -1.09 5.90
N LEU A 132 -13.40 0.00 5.64
CA LEU A 132 -12.25 0.39 6.44
C LEU A 132 -12.63 1.61 7.29
N VAL A 133 -12.63 1.43 8.60
CA VAL A 133 -12.88 2.49 9.56
C VAL A 133 -11.53 3.05 10.01
N GLY A 134 -11.27 4.32 9.71
CA GLY A 134 -10.04 4.99 10.10
C GLY A 134 -10.00 5.27 11.60
N LEU A 135 -8.87 5.01 12.23
CA LEU A 135 -8.66 5.14 13.67
C LEU A 135 -7.76 6.32 14.04
N ASP A 136 -7.13 6.95 13.05
CA ASP A 136 -6.23 8.09 13.23
C ASP A 136 -6.82 9.36 12.61
N LYS A 137 -6.30 10.53 13.01
CA LYS A 137 -6.68 11.83 12.41
C LYS A 137 -6.42 11.86 10.90
N THR A 138 -5.39 11.16 10.44
CA THR A 138 -4.97 11.09 9.03
C THR A 138 -5.92 10.29 8.14
N ASN A 139 -6.82 9.49 8.71
CA ASN A 139 -7.78 8.64 8.00
C ASN A 139 -9.19 8.64 8.61
N SER A 140 -9.49 9.57 9.52
CA SER A 140 -10.77 9.63 10.25
C SER A 140 -12.01 9.68 9.35
N ASN A 141 -11.88 10.16 8.10
CA ASN A 141 -12.97 10.21 7.12
C ASN A 141 -13.11 8.95 6.28
N ALA A 142 -12.30 7.90 6.52
CA ALA A 142 -12.24 6.73 5.65
C ALA A 142 -13.63 6.09 5.42
N LEU A 143 -14.40 5.89 6.48
CA LEU A 143 -15.75 5.31 6.37
C LEU A 143 -16.69 6.19 5.52
N ASN A 144 -16.71 7.51 5.77
CA ASN A 144 -17.56 8.46 5.03
C ASN A 144 -17.11 8.61 3.56
N ARG A 145 -15.84 8.35 3.28
CA ARG A 145 -15.27 8.36 1.93
C ARG A 145 -15.50 7.05 1.17
N GLY A 146 -16.08 6.02 1.82
CA GLY A 146 -16.32 4.72 1.23
C GLY A 146 -15.03 3.94 0.95
N ILE A 147 -14.02 4.07 1.79
CA ILE A 147 -12.78 3.30 1.64
C ILE A 147 -13.05 1.84 2.01
N LEU A 148 -12.72 0.95 1.09
CA LEU A 148 -13.00 -0.48 1.19
C LEU A 148 -11.73 -1.29 0.95
N ILE A 149 -11.70 -2.49 1.50
CA ILE A 149 -10.81 -3.57 1.08
C ILE A 149 -11.62 -4.60 0.30
N HIS A 150 -11.20 -4.91 -0.92
CA HIS A 150 -11.86 -5.83 -1.82
C HIS A 150 -10.88 -6.44 -2.82
N PRO A 151 -11.16 -7.62 -3.41
CA PRO A 151 -10.38 -8.15 -4.53
C PRO A 151 -10.42 -7.21 -5.74
N ALA A 152 -9.35 -7.22 -6.54
CA ALA A 152 -9.24 -6.47 -7.80
C ALA A 152 -10.04 -7.13 -8.92
#